data_477dec20d0544ff771ddeb82d4dd8a8d
#
_entry.id   477dec20d0544ff771ddeb82d4dd8a8d
#
_cell.length_a   1.000
_cell.length_b   1.000
_cell.length_c   1.000
_cell.angle_alpha   90.00
_cell.angle_beta   90.00
_cell.angle_gamma   90.00
#
_symmetry.space_group_name_H-M   'P 1'
#
loop_
_entity.id
_entity.type
_entity.pdbx_description
1 polymer ?
#
loop_
_entity_poly.entity_id
_entity_poly.type
_entity_poly.pdbx_seq_one_letter_code
_entity_poly.pdbx_strand_id
1 'polypeptide(L)'
;RLPGLNEGRCIGVILEWGHGRTSVQSTMSSITSASPRFYVVIPCAGSGSRAGTVQPKQYQHIADLPMVVHTLRAFANVSRMARGLLVLAPDDEQMRDVLLAHPQPLFDVAYVGGASRADSVLAGLHELRKHGAQETDWVLVHDAARCLVSSTQINALIDACQDDAVGGLLAHKLADTLKQETWGRVAHTVDRSDKWLAQTPQMFHVGGLIQALESAGPAVTDEASAMEALGLSPKLVSASSHNFKVTYPEDFALAEAILKTRSHD
;
A
#
# COMPACT_ATOMS: atom_id res chain seq x y z
N ARG A 1 -11.66 34.35 -20.14
CA ARG A 1 -10.17 34.30 -20.03
C ARG A 1 -9.81 34.85 -18.65
N LEU A 2 -9.37 34.04 -17.74
CA LEU A 2 -8.75 34.40 -16.47
C LEU A 2 -7.25 34.06 -16.55
N PRO A 3 -6.35 34.92 -16.06
CA PRO A 3 -4.90 34.73 -16.16
C PRO A 3 -4.39 33.84 -15.02
N GLY A 4 -3.26 33.15 -15.29
CA GLY A 4 -2.61 32.10 -14.55
C GLY A 4 -2.24 32.44 -13.10
N LEU A 5 -2.25 31.39 -12.30
CA LEU A 5 -1.75 31.36 -10.92
C LEU A 5 -0.22 31.43 -10.92
N ASN A 6 0.29 32.42 -10.19
CA ASN A 6 1.69 32.75 -10.07
C ASN A 6 2.33 31.92 -8.95
N GLU A 7 3.39 31.21 -9.27
CA GLU A 7 4.21 30.49 -8.30
C GLU A 7 4.84 31.48 -7.31
N GLY A 8 4.60 31.26 -6.02
CA GLY A 8 5.13 32.08 -4.93
C GLY A 8 6.66 32.00 -4.85
N ARG A 9 7.36 33.07 -5.27
CA ARG A 9 8.80 33.25 -5.06
C ARG A 9 9.02 34.05 -3.78
N CYS A 10 9.67 33.45 -2.80
CA CYS A 10 10.18 34.19 -1.65
C CYS A 10 11.53 34.83 -2.03
N ILE A 11 11.58 36.16 -2.00
CA ILE A 11 12.81 36.94 -2.21
C ILE A 11 13.30 37.39 -0.83
N GLY A 12 14.45 36.89 -0.40
CA GLY A 12 15.16 37.40 0.76
C GLY A 12 16.17 38.46 0.34
N VAL A 13 16.05 39.69 0.90
CA VAL A 13 16.99 40.78 0.65
C VAL A 13 17.89 40.94 1.86
N ILE A 14 19.21 40.78 1.69
CA ILE A 14 20.22 41.13 2.69
C ILE A 14 20.83 42.47 2.27
N LEU A 15 20.76 43.47 3.15
CA LEU A 15 21.37 44.79 2.94
C LEU A 15 22.70 44.85 3.72
N GLU A 16 23.83 44.90 3.02
CA GLU A 16 25.11 45.31 3.59
C GLU A 16 25.42 46.77 3.21
N TRP A 17 25.79 47.58 4.21
CA TRP A 17 26.22 48.96 4.06
C TRP A 17 27.73 49.02 3.90
N GLY A 18 28.20 49.26 2.68
CA GLY A 18 29.60 49.55 2.34
C GLY A 18 29.67 50.47 1.13
N HIS A 19 30.51 51.53 1.17
CA HIS A 19 30.62 52.58 0.19
C HIS A 19 30.97 52.05 -1.22
N GLY A 20 30.08 52.29 -2.17
CA GLY A 20 30.39 52.29 -3.61
C GLY A 20 29.94 51.04 -4.38
N ARG A 21 28.87 51.21 -5.19
CA ARG A 21 28.26 50.28 -6.16
C ARG A 21 27.54 49.08 -5.58
N THR A 22 26.23 49.17 -5.48
CA THR A 22 25.31 48.06 -5.21
C THR A 22 25.24 47.15 -6.41
N SER A 23 25.90 45.97 -6.29
CA SER A 23 25.62 44.84 -7.18
C SER A 23 24.64 43.91 -6.42
N VAL A 24 23.42 43.78 -6.87
CA VAL A 24 22.45 42.82 -6.35
C VAL A 24 22.76 41.47 -6.98
N GLN A 25 23.48 40.61 -6.24
CA GLN A 25 23.58 39.21 -6.61
C GLN A 25 22.37 38.44 -6.03
N SER A 26 21.46 38.11 -6.96
CA SER A 26 20.34 37.23 -6.66
C SER A 26 20.82 35.77 -6.64
N THR A 27 21.07 35.23 -5.45
CA THR A 27 21.27 33.78 -5.25
C THR A 27 19.92 33.10 -5.30
N MET A 28 19.55 32.58 -6.45
CA MET A 28 18.43 31.64 -6.59
C MET A 28 18.87 30.30 -5.98
N SER A 29 18.54 30.04 -4.72
CA SER A 29 18.52 28.67 -4.18
C SER A 29 17.34 27.95 -4.83
N SER A 30 17.63 27.13 -5.84
CA SER A 30 16.68 26.13 -6.33
C SER A 30 16.50 25.10 -5.23
N ILE A 31 15.39 25.15 -4.49
CA ILE A 31 14.93 24.03 -3.68
C ILE A 31 14.52 22.95 -4.69
N THR A 32 15.43 22.07 -5.06
CA THR A 32 15.09 20.81 -5.72
C THR A 32 14.32 19.99 -4.72
N SER A 33 12.98 20.02 -4.79
CA SER A 33 12.18 19.01 -4.09
C SER A 33 12.62 17.65 -4.62
N ALA A 34 13.16 16.81 -3.77
CA ALA A 34 13.45 15.43 -4.14
C ALA A 34 12.17 14.78 -4.67
N SER A 35 12.27 14.02 -5.76
CA SER A 35 11.10 13.28 -6.27
C SER A 35 10.53 12.39 -5.17
N PRO A 36 9.19 12.28 -5.07
CA PRO A 36 8.55 11.43 -4.08
C PRO A 36 9.07 9.98 -4.17
N ARG A 37 9.33 9.38 -3.01
CA ARG A 37 9.77 7.98 -2.89
C ARG A 37 8.59 7.06 -2.73
N PHE A 38 8.79 5.79 -3.05
CA PHE A 38 7.76 4.75 -2.92
C PHE A 38 8.12 3.81 -1.78
N TYR A 39 7.21 3.66 -0.84
CA TYR A 39 7.31 2.75 0.30
C TYR A 39 6.24 1.68 0.21
N VAL A 40 6.43 0.57 0.91
CA VAL A 40 5.39 -0.43 1.10
C VAL A 40 5.21 -0.74 2.58
N VAL A 41 3.96 -0.81 3.03
CA VAL A 41 3.57 -1.30 4.37
C VAL A 41 2.78 -2.59 4.20
N ILE A 42 3.22 -3.64 4.90
CA ILE A 42 2.58 -4.94 4.90
C ILE A 42 2.13 -5.27 6.34
N PRO A 43 0.83 -5.09 6.67
CA PRO A 43 0.31 -5.48 7.97
C PRO A 43 0.27 -7.00 8.10
N CYS A 44 0.99 -7.53 9.09
CA CYS A 44 1.13 -8.95 9.40
C CYS A 44 0.75 -9.30 10.85
N ALA A 45 0.07 -8.39 11.58
CA ALA A 45 -0.28 -8.60 13.00
C ALA A 45 -1.53 -9.49 13.21
N GLY A 46 -2.23 -9.88 12.14
CA GLY A 46 -3.46 -10.68 12.25
C GLY A 46 -3.20 -12.18 12.46
N SER A 47 -4.00 -12.83 13.30
CA SER A 47 -3.93 -14.26 13.55
C SER A 47 -4.36 -15.15 12.37
N GLY A 48 -5.14 -14.60 11.43
CA GLY A 48 -5.63 -15.36 10.27
C GLY A 48 -6.62 -16.47 10.60
N SER A 49 -7.40 -16.36 11.69
CA SER A 49 -8.27 -17.39 12.27
C SER A 49 -9.22 -18.09 11.28
N ARG A 50 -9.66 -17.39 10.20
CA ARG A 50 -10.53 -17.96 9.15
C ARG A 50 -9.84 -19.01 8.27
N ALA A 51 -8.51 -19.05 8.26
CA ALA A 51 -7.77 -20.05 7.48
C ALA A 51 -7.75 -21.45 8.14
N GLY A 52 -8.26 -21.58 9.37
CA GLY A 52 -8.31 -22.84 10.10
C GLY A 52 -6.94 -23.44 10.44
N THR A 53 -5.88 -22.63 10.40
CA THR A 53 -4.50 -23.07 10.63
C THR A 53 -4.10 -22.88 12.10
N VAL A 54 -3.25 -23.76 12.61
CA VAL A 54 -2.70 -23.67 13.98
C VAL A 54 -1.73 -22.49 14.11
N GLN A 55 -0.99 -22.21 13.05
CA GLN A 55 -0.09 -21.04 12.97
C GLN A 55 -0.76 -19.90 12.21
N PRO A 56 -0.35 -18.64 12.45
CA PRO A 56 -0.79 -17.53 11.64
C PRO A 56 -0.56 -17.80 10.16
N LYS A 57 -1.57 -17.53 9.32
CA LYS A 57 -1.58 -17.96 7.92
C LYS A 57 -0.42 -17.42 7.08
N GLN A 58 0.14 -16.25 7.43
CA GLN A 58 1.28 -15.66 6.72
C GLN A 58 2.54 -16.54 6.76
N TYR A 59 2.63 -17.46 7.73
CA TYR A 59 3.74 -18.40 7.87
C TYR A 59 3.48 -19.78 7.26
N GLN A 60 2.24 -20.04 6.82
CA GLN A 60 1.93 -21.27 6.10
C GLN A 60 2.67 -21.32 4.75
N HIS A 61 3.18 -22.50 4.42
CA HIS A 61 3.91 -22.68 3.16
C HIS A 61 2.97 -22.80 1.98
N ILE A 62 3.35 -22.17 0.89
CA ILE A 62 2.78 -22.31 -0.45
C ILE A 62 3.97 -22.50 -1.39
N ALA A 63 3.99 -23.56 -2.19
CA ALA A 63 5.12 -23.86 -3.08
C ALA A 63 6.48 -23.74 -2.37
N ASP A 64 6.63 -24.48 -1.26
CA ASP A 64 7.85 -24.61 -0.44
C ASP A 64 8.34 -23.35 0.31
N LEU A 65 7.63 -22.24 0.24
CA LEU A 65 7.99 -21.00 0.93
C LEU A 65 6.85 -20.50 1.82
N PRO A 66 7.14 -19.86 2.96
CA PRO A 66 6.13 -19.14 3.72
C PRO A 66 5.38 -18.13 2.83
N MET A 67 4.05 -18.08 2.95
CA MET A 67 3.19 -17.23 2.12
C MET A 67 3.67 -15.77 2.06
N VAL A 68 4.10 -15.21 3.19
CA VAL A 68 4.59 -13.84 3.27
C VAL A 68 5.82 -13.63 2.39
N VAL A 69 6.71 -14.61 2.25
CA VAL A 69 7.95 -14.50 1.45
C VAL A 69 7.65 -14.26 -0.03
N HIS A 70 6.59 -14.87 -0.58
CA HIS A 70 6.15 -14.60 -1.95
C HIS A 70 5.77 -13.12 -2.13
N THR A 71 5.01 -12.59 -1.18
CA THR A 71 4.63 -11.17 -1.16
C THR A 71 5.87 -10.26 -1.11
N LEU A 72 6.80 -10.54 -0.19
CA LEU A 72 8.02 -9.72 -0.04
C LEU A 72 8.87 -9.73 -1.31
N ARG A 73 9.04 -10.88 -1.94
CA ARG A 73 9.78 -11.03 -3.21
C ARG A 73 9.15 -10.24 -4.35
N ALA A 74 7.81 -10.19 -4.43
CA ALA A 74 7.12 -9.43 -5.47
C ALA A 74 7.47 -7.93 -5.39
N PHE A 75 7.50 -7.36 -4.18
CA PHE A 75 7.90 -5.96 -3.96
C PHE A 75 9.42 -5.75 -4.09
N ALA A 76 10.25 -6.69 -3.64
CA ALA A 76 11.70 -6.61 -3.79
C ALA A 76 12.14 -6.57 -5.28
N ASN A 77 11.33 -7.13 -6.18
CA ASN A 77 11.55 -7.08 -7.63
C ASN A 77 11.08 -5.76 -8.29
N VAL A 78 10.59 -4.78 -7.51
CA VAL A 78 10.21 -3.46 -8.01
C VAL A 78 11.31 -2.46 -7.68
N SER A 79 12.14 -2.11 -8.65
CA SER A 79 13.33 -1.26 -8.47
C SER A 79 13.01 0.15 -7.96
N ARG A 80 11.76 0.60 -8.08
CA ARG A 80 11.29 1.91 -7.58
C ARG A 80 11.03 1.93 -6.08
N MET A 81 10.92 0.77 -5.40
CA MET A 81 10.71 0.73 -3.95
C MET A 81 11.93 1.24 -3.20
N ALA A 82 11.75 2.27 -2.38
CA ALA A 82 12.80 2.80 -1.52
C ALA A 82 12.99 1.94 -0.28
N ARG A 83 11.89 1.50 0.34
CA ARG A 83 11.88 0.65 1.55
C ARG A 83 10.53 0.02 1.78
N GLY A 84 10.53 -1.12 2.47
CA GLY A 84 9.33 -1.80 2.94
C GLY A 84 9.30 -1.91 4.46
N LEU A 85 8.12 -1.96 5.04
CA LEU A 85 7.91 -2.17 6.47
C LEU A 85 6.91 -3.31 6.71
N LEU A 86 7.35 -4.32 7.45
CA LEU A 86 6.49 -5.36 8.00
C LEU A 86 5.97 -4.92 9.37
N VAL A 87 4.66 -4.84 9.51
CA VAL A 87 4.03 -4.49 10.79
C VAL A 87 3.51 -5.76 11.44
N LEU A 88 4.17 -6.18 12.51
CA LEU A 88 3.92 -7.40 13.26
C LEU A 88 3.18 -7.13 14.57
N ALA A 89 2.54 -8.16 15.11
CA ALA A 89 2.08 -8.15 16.48
C ALA A 89 3.27 -7.98 17.46
N PRO A 90 3.08 -7.32 18.62
CA PRO A 90 4.17 -7.10 19.57
C PRO A 90 4.84 -8.37 20.07
N ASP A 91 4.13 -9.50 20.05
CA ASP A 91 4.52 -10.83 20.52
C ASP A 91 4.88 -11.80 19.38
N ASP A 92 5.05 -11.31 18.15
CA ASP A 92 5.44 -12.16 17.02
C ASP A 92 6.90 -12.60 17.12
N GLU A 93 7.13 -13.88 17.29
CA GLU A 93 8.47 -14.49 17.36
C GLU A 93 8.88 -15.19 16.06
N GLN A 94 7.94 -15.43 15.14
CA GLN A 94 8.19 -16.29 13.97
C GLN A 94 8.83 -15.55 12.79
N MET A 95 8.51 -14.27 12.58
CA MET A 95 9.01 -13.52 11.43
C MET A 95 10.53 -13.43 11.41
N ARG A 96 11.16 -13.35 12.57
CA ARG A 96 12.63 -13.33 12.68
C ARG A 96 13.26 -14.55 12.01
N ASP A 97 12.76 -15.75 12.31
CA ASP A 97 13.31 -16.99 11.75
C ASP A 97 13.03 -17.10 10.25
N VAL A 98 11.85 -16.64 9.80
CA VAL A 98 11.51 -16.57 8.38
C VAL A 98 12.49 -15.66 7.63
N LEU A 99 12.80 -14.48 8.15
CA LEU A 99 13.73 -13.55 7.51
C LEU A 99 15.19 -13.99 7.60
N LEU A 100 15.58 -14.75 8.63
CA LEU A 100 16.90 -15.38 8.69
C LEU A 100 17.06 -16.47 7.62
N ALA A 101 16.02 -17.28 7.38
CA ALA A 101 16.01 -18.31 6.36
C ALA A 101 15.84 -17.73 4.94
N HIS A 102 15.11 -16.63 4.79
CA HIS A 102 14.78 -15.99 3.53
C HIS A 102 15.03 -14.47 3.59
N PRO A 103 16.29 -13.99 3.53
CA PRO A 103 16.63 -12.58 3.69
C PRO A 103 15.90 -11.68 2.68
N GLN A 104 15.32 -10.58 3.18
CA GLN A 104 14.56 -9.60 2.39
C GLN A 104 15.08 -8.18 2.71
N PRO A 105 16.22 -7.75 2.15
CA PRO A 105 16.92 -6.52 2.55
C PRO A 105 16.13 -5.24 2.29
N LEU A 106 15.08 -5.28 1.46
CA LEU A 106 14.16 -4.16 1.26
C LEU A 106 13.33 -3.85 2.51
N PHE A 107 13.10 -4.85 3.37
CA PHE A 107 12.11 -4.78 4.45
C PHE A 107 12.74 -4.65 5.82
N ASP A 108 12.25 -3.65 6.57
CA ASP A 108 12.40 -3.59 8.02
C ASP A 108 11.20 -4.21 8.72
N VAL A 109 11.33 -4.44 10.01
CA VAL A 109 10.28 -5.01 10.87
C VAL A 109 9.94 -4.03 11.98
N ALA A 110 8.64 -3.83 12.22
CA ALA A 110 8.14 -3.05 13.34
C ALA A 110 7.08 -3.85 14.12
N TYR A 111 7.30 -4.04 15.40
CA TYR A 111 6.40 -4.76 16.33
C TYR A 111 5.37 -3.80 16.94
N VAL A 112 4.61 -3.13 16.06
CA VAL A 112 3.66 -2.08 16.43
C VAL A 112 2.23 -2.38 15.96
N GLY A 113 1.96 -3.64 15.64
CA GLY A 113 0.63 -4.07 15.19
C GLY A 113 -0.45 -3.77 16.22
N GLY A 114 -1.55 -3.18 15.76
CA GLY A 114 -2.69 -2.79 16.57
C GLY A 114 -3.81 -3.83 16.60
N ALA A 115 -4.92 -3.46 17.24
CA ALA A 115 -6.08 -4.32 17.42
C ALA A 115 -6.82 -4.65 16.11
N SER A 116 -6.75 -3.73 15.13
CA SER A 116 -7.32 -3.93 13.80
C SER A 116 -6.25 -3.82 12.71
N ARG A 117 -6.66 -4.17 11.46
CA ARG A 117 -5.80 -3.96 10.29
C ARG A 117 -5.50 -2.48 10.07
N ALA A 118 -6.50 -1.61 10.24
CA ALA A 118 -6.34 -0.16 10.09
C ALA A 118 -5.38 0.41 11.15
N ASP A 119 -5.49 -0.01 12.41
CA ASP A 119 -4.57 0.40 13.47
C ASP A 119 -3.12 -0.03 13.16
N SER A 120 -2.94 -1.24 12.65
CA SER A 120 -1.63 -1.75 12.26
C SER A 120 -1.02 -0.94 11.11
N VAL A 121 -1.83 -0.59 10.11
CA VAL A 121 -1.39 0.25 8.98
C VAL A 121 -1.02 1.64 9.48
N LEU A 122 -1.86 2.28 10.28
CA LEU A 122 -1.60 3.61 10.84
C LEU A 122 -0.31 3.63 11.67
N ALA A 123 -0.12 2.65 12.56
CA ALA A 123 1.11 2.50 13.33
C ALA A 123 2.34 2.32 12.42
N GLY A 124 2.23 1.53 11.35
CA GLY A 124 3.27 1.37 10.35
C GLY A 124 3.61 2.65 9.59
N LEU A 125 2.61 3.47 9.26
CA LEU A 125 2.83 4.76 8.62
C LEU A 125 3.57 5.74 9.55
N HIS A 126 3.20 5.79 10.82
CA HIS A 126 3.93 6.59 11.80
C HIS A 126 5.39 6.11 11.97
N GLU A 127 5.62 4.79 11.90
CA GLU A 127 6.97 4.24 11.96
C GLU A 127 7.78 4.61 10.71
N LEU A 128 7.20 4.54 9.50
CA LEU A 128 7.85 5.04 8.28
C LEU A 128 8.23 6.51 8.38
N ARG A 129 7.37 7.35 8.99
CA ARG A 129 7.66 8.77 9.22
C ARG A 129 8.89 8.96 10.13
N LYS A 130 9.02 8.18 11.20
CA LYS A 130 10.20 8.19 12.08
C LYS A 130 11.49 7.81 11.32
N HIS A 131 11.36 6.94 10.32
CA HIS A 131 12.46 6.51 9.46
C HIS A 131 12.67 7.41 8.23
N GLY A 132 12.06 8.61 8.21
CA GLY A 132 12.33 9.67 7.24
C GLY A 132 11.45 9.70 6.00
N ALA A 133 10.34 8.95 5.97
CA ALA A 133 9.33 9.12 4.94
C ALA A 133 8.65 10.50 5.08
N GLN A 134 8.47 11.20 3.96
CA GLN A 134 7.83 12.51 3.92
C GLN A 134 6.32 12.37 3.67
N GLU A 135 5.55 13.40 3.98
CA GLU A 135 4.09 13.40 3.73
C GLU A 135 3.73 13.26 2.26
N THR A 136 4.58 13.80 1.40
CA THR A 136 4.45 13.75 -0.06
C THR A 136 4.97 12.47 -0.69
N ASP A 137 5.65 11.61 0.07
CA ASP A 137 6.07 10.30 -0.42
C ASP A 137 4.84 9.38 -0.62
N TRP A 138 4.97 8.40 -1.51
CA TRP A 138 3.95 7.42 -1.79
C TRP A 138 4.11 6.18 -0.90
N VAL A 139 3.01 5.65 -0.40
CA VAL A 139 2.98 4.35 0.29
C VAL A 139 2.00 3.42 -0.38
N LEU A 140 2.45 2.19 -0.61
CA LEU A 140 1.62 1.08 -1.05
C LEU A 140 1.29 0.22 0.17
N VAL A 141 0.03 0.09 0.52
CA VAL A 141 -0.41 -0.83 1.59
C VAL A 141 -0.84 -2.14 0.96
N HIS A 142 -0.28 -3.26 1.44
CA HIS A 142 -0.54 -4.55 0.84
C HIS A 142 -0.76 -5.65 1.86
N ASP A 143 -1.78 -6.49 1.63
CA ASP A 143 -2.07 -7.65 2.47
C ASP A 143 -1.05 -8.77 2.26
N ALA A 144 -0.38 -9.24 3.31
CA ALA A 144 0.52 -10.40 3.24
C ALA A 144 -0.13 -11.65 2.63
N ALA A 145 -1.45 -11.77 2.76
CA ALA A 145 -2.24 -12.87 2.25
C ALA A 145 -2.60 -12.78 0.74
N ARG A 146 -2.15 -11.75 0.03
CA ARG A 146 -2.23 -11.65 -1.43
C ARG A 146 -0.87 -11.96 -2.05
N CYS A 147 -0.36 -13.13 -1.73
CA CYS A 147 0.97 -13.60 -2.11
C CYS A 147 1.17 -13.81 -3.63
N LEU A 148 0.12 -13.65 -4.40
CA LEU A 148 0.13 -13.80 -5.85
C LEU A 148 0.25 -12.46 -6.61
N VAL A 149 0.39 -11.34 -5.91
CA VAL A 149 0.70 -10.06 -6.57
C VAL A 149 2.01 -10.18 -7.35
N SER A 150 2.09 -9.56 -8.52
CA SER A 150 3.31 -9.53 -9.33
C SER A 150 3.94 -8.15 -9.36
N SER A 151 5.25 -8.09 -9.60
CA SER A 151 5.96 -6.82 -9.81
C SER A 151 5.38 -6.00 -10.96
N THR A 152 4.86 -6.66 -12.00
CA THR A 152 4.14 -6.02 -13.11
C THR A 152 2.89 -5.29 -12.62
N GLN A 153 2.07 -5.93 -11.79
CA GLN A 153 0.86 -5.31 -11.23
C GLN A 153 1.20 -4.14 -10.28
N ILE A 154 2.25 -4.29 -9.47
CA ILE A 154 2.73 -3.22 -8.59
C ILE A 154 3.19 -2.01 -9.42
N ASN A 155 3.99 -2.24 -10.46
CA ASN A 155 4.44 -1.18 -11.36
C ASN A 155 3.26 -0.52 -12.10
N ALA A 156 2.27 -1.27 -12.56
CA ALA A 156 1.08 -0.72 -13.20
C ALA A 156 0.28 0.21 -12.27
N LEU A 157 0.18 -0.12 -10.97
CA LEU A 157 -0.43 0.76 -9.98
C LEU A 157 0.37 2.06 -9.81
N ILE A 158 1.70 1.95 -9.68
CA ILE A 158 2.58 3.12 -9.55
C ILE A 158 2.45 4.02 -10.78
N ASP A 159 2.52 3.46 -11.99
CA ASP A 159 2.42 4.22 -13.24
C ASP A 159 1.07 4.94 -13.37
N ALA A 160 -0.01 4.32 -12.90
CA ALA A 160 -1.33 4.91 -12.95
C ALA A 160 -1.57 6.02 -11.93
N CYS A 161 -0.87 5.97 -10.77
CA CYS A 161 -1.18 6.81 -9.61
C CYS A 161 -0.10 7.84 -9.25
N GLN A 162 1.15 7.70 -9.73
CA GLN A 162 2.24 8.58 -9.30
C GLN A 162 2.02 10.08 -9.60
N ASP A 163 1.20 10.40 -10.61
CA ASP A 163 0.82 11.75 -10.99
C ASP A 163 -0.64 12.07 -10.67
N ASP A 164 -1.32 11.19 -9.91
CA ASP A 164 -2.71 11.37 -9.50
C ASP A 164 -2.79 12.16 -8.17
N ALA A 165 -3.77 13.05 -8.07
CA ALA A 165 -3.92 13.90 -6.87
C ALA A 165 -4.36 13.12 -5.61
N VAL A 166 -4.96 11.93 -5.77
CA VAL A 166 -5.50 11.12 -4.68
C VAL A 166 -4.70 9.85 -4.49
N GLY A 167 -4.43 9.13 -5.58
CA GLY A 167 -3.90 7.77 -5.61
C GLY A 167 -4.96 6.76 -6.01
N GLY A 168 -4.75 5.48 -5.70
CA GLY A 168 -5.67 4.44 -6.15
C GLY A 168 -5.35 3.05 -5.64
N LEU A 169 -6.05 2.07 -6.19
CA LEU A 169 -5.94 0.68 -5.78
C LEU A 169 -6.00 -0.27 -6.97
N LEU A 170 -5.38 -1.43 -6.80
CA LEU A 170 -5.66 -2.56 -7.68
C LEU A 170 -7.09 -3.05 -7.44
N ALA A 171 -7.79 -3.31 -8.51
CA ALA A 171 -9.15 -3.83 -8.45
C ALA A 171 -9.45 -4.75 -9.63
N HIS A 172 -10.39 -5.67 -9.46
CA HIS A 172 -10.82 -6.61 -10.46
C HIS A 172 -12.34 -6.47 -10.70
N LYS A 173 -12.76 -6.42 -11.98
CA LYS A 173 -14.20 -6.39 -12.31
C LYS A 173 -14.89 -7.67 -11.89
N LEU A 174 -16.06 -7.53 -11.29
CA LEU A 174 -16.87 -8.67 -10.90
C LEU A 174 -17.38 -9.43 -12.15
N ALA A 175 -16.99 -10.70 -12.27
CA ALA A 175 -17.34 -11.54 -13.41
C ALA A 175 -18.69 -12.24 -13.22
N ASP A 176 -19.02 -12.65 -11.99
CA ASP A 176 -20.22 -13.41 -11.68
C ASP A 176 -21.46 -12.52 -11.48
N THR A 177 -22.64 -13.11 -11.58
CA THR A 177 -23.89 -12.41 -11.28
C THR A 177 -23.98 -12.12 -9.79
N LEU A 178 -24.07 -10.83 -9.44
CA LEU A 178 -24.16 -10.39 -8.05
C LEU A 178 -25.59 -10.49 -7.54
N LYS A 179 -25.76 -11.16 -6.41
CA LYS A 179 -27.06 -11.30 -5.72
C LYS A 179 -27.02 -10.59 -4.37
N GLN A 180 -28.05 -9.84 -4.05
CA GLN A 180 -28.26 -9.40 -2.69
C GLN A 180 -29.02 -10.47 -1.92
N GLU A 181 -28.52 -10.77 -0.71
CA GLU A 181 -29.12 -11.77 0.18
C GLU A 181 -29.99 -11.07 1.24
N THR A 182 -31.10 -11.73 1.61
CA THR A 182 -31.91 -11.41 2.78
C THR A 182 -32.43 -12.72 3.36
N TRP A 183 -32.13 -12.98 4.61
CA TRP A 183 -32.54 -14.19 5.36
C TRP A 183 -32.17 -15.51 4.65
N GLY A 184 -30.97 -15.62 4.10
CA GLY A 184 -30.47 -16.79 3.39
C GLY A 184 -31.09 -17.02 2.00
N ARG A 185 -31.82 -16.05 1.46
CA ARG A 185 -32.47 -16.12 0.14
C ARG A 185 -32.09 -14.95 -0.74
N VAL A 186 -32.16 -15.15 -2.05
CA VAL A 186 -31.92 -14.06 -3.00
C VAL A 186 -33.04 -13.04 -2.87
N ALA A 187 -32.72 -11.82 -2.47
CA ALA A 187 -33.63 -10.68 -2.48
C ALA A 187 -33.81 -10.13 -3.91
N HIS A 188 -32.69 -9.82 -4.58
CA HIS A 188 -32.68 -9.39 -5.98
C HIS A 188 -31.30 -9.56 -6.62
N THR A 189 -31.27 -9.41 -7.95
CA THR A 189 -30.00 -9.33 -8.71
C THR A 189 -29.52 -7.90 -8.71
N VAL A 190 -28.26 -7.68 -8.32
CA VAL A 190 -27.61 -6.37 -8.35
C VAL A 190 -26.90 -6.20 -9.69
N ASP A 191 -27.00 -5.02 -10.30
CA ASP A 191 -26.21 -4.71 -11.48
C ASP A 191 -24.72 -4.68 -11.12
N ARG A 192 -23.93 -5.41 -11.88
CA ARG A 192 -22.49 -5.54 -11.68
C ARG A 192 -21.62 -4.72 -12.64
N SER A 193 -22.24 -4.01 -13.58
CA SER A 193 -21.53 -3.30 -14.66
C SER A 193 -20.50 -2.30 -14.15
N ASP A 194 -20.77 -1.69 -13.00
CA ASP A 194 -19.95 -0.71 -12.29
C ASP A 194 -19.32 -1.26 -10.99
N LYS A 195 -19.39 -2.57 -10.73
CA LYS A 195 -18.89 -3.18 -9.50
C LYS A 195 -17.49 -3.77 -9.70
N TRP A 196 -16.64 -3.48 -8.74
CA TRP A 196 -15.26 -3.94 -8.69
C TRP A 196 -14.95 -4.59 -7.34
N LEU A 197 -14.12 -5.60 -7.37
CA LEU A 197 -13.56 -6.23 -6.17
C LEU A 197 -12.25 -5.52 -5.83
N ALA A 198 -12.23 -4.77 -4.74
CA ALA A 198 -11.03 -4.10 -4.26
C ALA A 198 -9.94 -5.13 -3.91
N GLN A 199 -8.74 -4.84 -4.35
CA GLN A 199 -7.55 -5.63 -4.03
C GLN A 199 -6.50 -4.71 -3.39
N THR A 200 -5.36 -5.30 -3.02
CA THR A 200 -4.16 -4.56 -2.66
C THR A 200 -3.01 -4.96 -3.61
N PRO A 201 -1.97 -4.10 -3.79
CA PRO A 201 -1.71 -2.87 -3.05
C PRO A 201 -2.71 -1.74 -3.35
N GLN A 202 -2.85 -0.86 -2.35
CA GLN A 202 -3.51 0.43 -2.45
C GLN A 202 -2.47 1.51 -2.20
N MET A 203 -2.42 2.54 -3.04
CA MET A 203 -1.33 3.51 -3.11
C MET A 203 -1.85 4.92 -2.86
N PHE A 204 -1.31 5.60 -1.86
CA PHE A 204 -1.68 6.95 -1.44
C PHE A 204 -0.45 7.71 -0.96
N HIS A 205 -0.55 9.05 -0.87
CA HIS A 205 0.46 9.83 -0.16
C HIS A 205 0.46 9.51 1.33
N VAL A 206 1.65 9.41 1.93
CA VAL A 206 1.81 9.04 3.36
C VAL A 206 0.99 9.96 4.27
N GLY A 207 1.12 11.29 4.09
CA GLY A 207 0.39 12.26 4.91
C GLY A 207 -1.13 12.19 4.74
N GLY A 208 -1.60 12.07 3.50
CA GLY A 208 -3.02 11.96 3.19
C GLY A 208 -3.65 10.69 3.77
N LEU A 209 -2.94 9.56 3.70
CA LEU A 209 -3.43 8.30 4.26
C LEU A 209 -3.44 8.30 5.79
N ILE A 210 -2.44 8.89 6.45
CA ILE A 210 -2.45 9.09 7.92
C ILE A 210 -3.69 9.88 8.31
N GLN A 211 -3.90 11.06 7.70
CA GLN A 211 -5.07 11.89 7.98
C GLN A 211 -6.39 11.13 7.77
N ALA A 212 -6.50 10.36 6.70
CA ALA A 212 -7.69 9.58 6.39
C ALA A 212 -7.96 8.53 7.47
N LEU A 213 -6.96 7.75 7.87
CA LEU A 213 -7.10 6.70 8.89
C LEU A 213 -7.37 7.26 10.29
N GLU A 214 -6.77 8.40 10.66
CA GLU A 214 -7.02 9.07 11.95
C GLU A 214 -8.43 9.66 12.02
N SER A 215 -8.95 10.15 10.89
CA SER A 215 -10.28 10.77 10.82
C SER A 215 -11.41 9.76 10.64
N ALA A 216 -11.09 8.60 10.09
CA ALA A 216 -12.06 7.57 9.76
C ALA A 216 -12.43 6.76 11.01
N GLY A 217 -13.73 6.63 11.25
CA GLY A 217 -14.26 5.81 12.33
C GLY A 217 -14.08 4.30 12.08
N PRO A 218 -14.66 3.45 12.93
CA PRO A 218 -14.49 1.99 12.90
C PRO A 218 -15.07 1.28 11.65
N ALA A 219 -15.72 2.01 10.76
CA ALA A 219 -16.34 1.48 9.53
C ALA A 219 -15.33 1.28 8.38
N VAL A 220 -14.07 1.66 8.55
CA VAL A 220 -13.03 1.52 7.51
C VAL A 220 -12.69 0.06 7.28
N THR A 221 -12.81 -0.38 6.03
CA THR A 221 -12.51 -1.75 5.61
C THR A 221 -11.14 -1.88 4.94
N ASP A 222 -10.69 -0.80 4.26
CA ASP A 222 -9.42 -0.70 3.56
C ASP A 222 -8.99 0.78 3.45
N GLU A 223 -7.82 1.05 2.86
CA GLU A 223 -7.27 2.40 2.72
C GLU A 223 -8.14 3.27 1.81
N ALA A 224 -8.70 2.68 0.74
CA ALA A 224 -9.57 3.42 -0.19
C ALA A 224 -10.82 3.93 0.54
N SER A 225 -11.46 3.11 1.38
CA SER A 225 -12.64 3.53 2.16
C SER A 225 -12.32 4.64 3.16
N ALA A 226 -11.11 4.70 3.69
CA ALA A 226 -10.66 5.83 4.52
C ALA A 226 -10.54 7.12 3.70
N MET A 227 -9.98 7.05 2.48
CA MET A 227 -9.92 8.19 1.58
C MET A 227 -11.30 8.65 1.11
N GLU A 228 -12.21 7.72 0.84
CA GLU A 228 -13.61 8.00 0.50
C GLU A 228 -14.34 8.75 1.63
N ALA A 229 -14.05 8.40 2.89
CA ALA A 229 -14.62 9.10 4.05
C ALA A 229 -14.19 10.59 4.13
N LEU A 230 -13.06 10.96 3.51
CA LEU A 230 -12.63 12.35 3.32
C LEU A 230 -13.24 13.00 2.07
N GLY A 231 -14.13 12.33 1.35
CA GLY A 231 -14.74 12.83 0.12
C GLY A 231 -13.83 12.71 -1.12
N LEU A 232 -12.75 11.93 -1.04
CA LEU A 232 -11.83 11.68 -2.13
C LEU A 232 -12.28 10.46 -2.95
N SER A 233 -11.82 10.38 -4.20
CA SER A 233 -12.20 9.32 -5.12
C SER A 233 -10.95 8.59 -5.64
N PRO A 234 -10.51 7.50 -4.98
CA PRO A 234 -9.36 6.71 -5.42
C PRO A 234 -9.54 6.11 -6.81
N LYS A 235 -8.46 6.06 -7.59
CA LYS A 235 -8.45 5.49 -8.94
C LYS A 235 -8.52 3.97 -8.89
N LEU A 236 -9.38 3.35 -9.70
CA LEU A 236 -9.43 1.90 -9.90
C LEU A 236 -8.43 1.51 -11.01
N VAL A 237 -7.44 0.69 -10.66
CA VAL A 237 -6.46 0.15 -11.59
C VAL A 237 -6.73 -1.34 -11.80
N SER A 238 -7.00 -1.71 -13.06
CA SER A 238 -7.39 -3.08 -13.39
C SER A 238 -6.28 -4.08 -13.07
N ALA A 239 -6.62 -5.14 -12.35
CA ALA A 239 -5.72 -6.20 -11.96
C ALA A 239 -6.30 -7.60 -12.24
N SER A 240 -5.45 -8.62 -12.15
CA SER A 240 -5.84 -10.01 -12.36
C SER A 240 -6.68 -10.55 -11.21
N SER A 241 -7.63 -11.43 -11.52
CA SER A 241 -8.32 -12.27 -10.52
C SER A 241 -7.35 -13.16 -9.74
N HIS A 242 -6.18 -13.46 -10.30
CA HIS A 242 -5.15 -14.23 -9.60
C HIS A 242 -4.56 -13.52 -8.38
N ASN A 243 -4.71 -12.20 -8.24
CA ASN A 243 -4.32 -11.47 -7.03
C ASN A 243 -5.39 -11.56 -5.93
N PHE A 244 -5.99 -12.74 -5.76
CA PHE A 244 -6.95 -12.97 -4.67
C PHE A 244 -6.27 -13.06 -3.30
N LYS A 245 -7.06 -12.89 -2.25
CA LYS A 245 -6.60 -13.00 -0.86
C LYS A 245 -6.78 -14.44 -0.39
N VAL A 246 -5.70 -15.13 -0.10
CA VAL A 246 -5.74 -16.45 0.56
C VAL A 246 -6.45 -16.30 1.91
N THR A 247 -7.65 -16.85 2.02
CA THR A 247 -8.54 -16.65 3.16
C THR A 247 -9.02 -17.97 3.75
N TYR A 248 -9.32 -18.95 2.90
CA TYR A 248 -9.85 -20.25 3.24
C TYR A 248 -8.84 -21.36 2.94
N PRO A 249 -9.00 -22.57 3.54
CA PRO A 249 -8.08 -23.69 3.30
C PRO A 249 -7.89 -24.05 1.82
N GLU A 250 -8.94 -24.01 1.04
CA GLU A 250 -8.92 -24.34 -0.40
C GLU A 250 -8.10 -23.32 -1.23
N ASP A 251 -7.96 -22.08 -0.76
CA ASP A 251 -7.20 -21.04 -1.47
C ASP A 251 -5.70 -21.37 -1.54
N PHE A 252 -5.18 -22.12 -0.58
CA PHE A 252 -3.75 -22.50 -0.55
C PHE A 252 -3.37 -23.37 -1.76
N ALA A 253 -4.18 -24.39 -2.06
CA ALA A 253 -3.94 -25.27 -3.20
C ALA A 253 -4.02 -24.51 -4.52
N LEU A 254 -4.99 -23.58 -4.65
CA LEU A 254 -5.12 -22.73 -5.83
C LEU A 254 -3.92 -21.78 -5.97
N ALA A 255 -3.48 -21.16 -4.88
CA ALA A 255 -2.32 -20.28 -4.87
C ALA A 255 -1.04 -21.03 -5.27
N GLU A 256 -0.85 -22.25 -4.75
CA GLU A 256 0.28 -23.10 -5.12
C GLU A 256 0.29 -23.47 -6.60
N ALA A 257 -0.86 -23.86 -7.16
CA ALA A 257 -0.98 -24.18 -8.57
C ALA A 257 -0.58 -22.97 -9.47
N ILE A 258 -1.03 -21.75 -9.11
CA ILE A 258 -0.69 -20.52 -9.84
C ILE A 258 0.80 -20.20 -9.72
N LEU A 259 1.41 -20.34 -8.53
CA LEU A 259 2.84 -20.08 -8.36
C LEU A 259 3.70 -21.07 -9.15
N LYS A 260 3.31 -22.34 -9.20
CA LYS A 260 4.02 -23.37 -9.98
C LYS A 260 3.98 -23.07 -11.50
N THR A 261 2.91 -22.53 -12.03
CA THR A 261 2.85 -22.13 -13.44
C THR A 261 3.78 -20.95 -13.75
N ARG A 262 3.93 -19.98 -12.82
CA ARG A 262 4.81 -18.81 -13.00
C ARG A 262 6.31 -19.13 -12.96
N SER A 263 6.70 -20.23 -12.31
CA SER A 263 8.12 -20.64 -12.25
C SER A 263 8.60 -21.36 -13.50
N HIS A 264 7.74 -21.55 -14.50
CA HIS A 264 8.07 -22.17 -15.78
C HIS A 264 8.13 -21.15 -16.94
N ASP A 265 7.76 -19.88 -16.68
CA ASP A 265 7.91 -18.74 -17.60
C ASP A 265 9.17 -17.92 -17.25
#